data_2ba1f286ad52e69e69fb624e523391a9
#
_entry.id   2ba1f286ad52e69e69fb624e523391a9
#
_cell.length_a   1.000
_cell.length_b   1.000
_cell.length_c   1.000
_cell.angle_alpha   90.00
_cell.angle_beta   90.00
_cell.angle_gamma   90.00
#
_symmetry.space_group_name_H-M   'P 1'
#
loop_
_entity.id
_entity.type
_entity.pdbx_description
1 polymer ?
#
loop_
_entity_poly.entity_id
_entity_poly.type
_entity_poly.pdbx_seq_one_letter_code
_entity_poly.pdbx_strand_id
1 'polypeptide(L)'
;MTDQKPIRARSWLFTPATRPERFAKAAAAGADVAILDLEDAVAAKDKAQARTAALGYLADNPSDGALHALRINGLDTRAGISDLEALLGSSAVPDFLVLPKTETIGHLQILDRLLTSAGKGTRLIGLIESAHGLAAAEAIATARK
;
A
#
# COMPACT_ATOMS: atom_id res chain seq x y z
N MET A 1 8.55 20.70 -5.32
CA MET A 1 8.78 20.04 -4.02
C MET A 1 7.55 20.27 -3.19
N THR A 2 6.69 19.28 -3.09
CA THR A 2 5.59 19.32 -2.12
C THR A 2 6.21 19.12 -0.75
N ASP A 3 6.15 20.13 0.09
CA ASP A 3 6.56 20.10 1.49
C ASP A 3 5.60 19.19 2.27
N GLN A 4 5.78 17.87 2.09
CA GLN A 4 4.93 16.90 2.77
C GLN A 4 5.38 16.86 4.22
N LYS A 5 4.54 17.39 5.13
CA LYS A 5 4.76 17.26 6.57
C LYS A 5 5.20 15.84 6.93
N PRO A 6 6.20 15.68 7.80
CA PRO A 6 6.59 14.35 8.27
C PRO A 6 5.40 13.69 8.97
N ILE A 7 5.03 12.50 8.51
CA ILE A 7 3.98 11.72 9.16
C ILE A 7 4.60 11.02 10.37
N ARG A 8 4.05 11.27 11.55
CA ARG A 8 4.43 10.59 12.79
C ARG A 8 3.44 9.46 13.05
N ALA A 9 3.61 8.34 12.36
CA ALA A 9 2.82 7.13 12.57
C ALA A 9 3.64 6.10 13.36
N ARG A 10 3.18 5.73 14.54
CA ARG A 10 3.85 4.80 15.46
C ARG A 10 3.21 3.43 15.45
N SER A 11 1.91 3.35 15.10
CA SER A 11 1.12 2.13 15.13
C SER A 11 0.43 1.89 13.79
N TRP A 12 0.57 0.66 13.28
CA TRP A 12 0.07 0.22 11.98
C TRP A 12 -0.72 -1.07 12.16
N LEU A 13 -2.01 -1.03 11.86
CA LEU A 13 -2.92 -2.16 12.07
C LEU A 13 -3.29 -2.81 10.75
N PHE A 14 -2.91 -4.08 10.58
CA PHE A 14 -3.27 -4.88 9.41
C PHE A 14 -4.71 -5.41 9.51
N THR A 15 -5.43 -5.31 8.40
CA THR A 15 -6.77 -5.89 8.22
C THR A 15 -6.82 -6.63 6.89
N PRO A 16 -7.11 -7.95 6.88
CA PRO A 16 -7.26 -8.69 5.64
C PRO A 16 -8.36 -8.08 4.77
N ALA A 17 -8.07 -7.84 3.49
CA ALA A 17 -9.05 -7.25 2.57
C ALA A 17 -10.22 -8.20 2.20
N THR A 18 -10.17 -9.43 2.66
CA THR A 18 -11.30 -10.38 2.64
C THR A 18 -12.35 -10.10 3.72
N ARG A 19 -12.13 -9.09 4.59
CA ARG A 19 -13.00 -8.75 5.72
C ARG A 19 -13.46 -7.29 5.66
N PRO A 20 -14.23 -6.91 4.61
CA PRO A 20 -14.65 -5.52 4.42
C PRO A 20 -15.45 -4.97 5.61
N GLU A 21 -16.18 -5.82 6.33
CA GLU A 21 -16.91 -5.46 7.56
C GLU A 21 -16.01 -4.97 8.71
N ARG A 22 -14.69 -5.17 8.59
CA ARG A 22 -13.70 -4.75 9.59
C ARG A 22 -12.98 -3.45 9.24
N PHE A 23 -13.10 -2.95 8.02
CA PHE A 23 -12.31 -1.79 7.57
C PHE A 23 -12.58 -0.54 8.41
N ALA A 24 -13.84 -0.14 8.54
CA ALA A 24 -14.21 1.01 9.37
C ALA A 24 -13.84 0.81 10.84
N LYS A 25 -13.99 -0.42 11.37
CA LYS A 25 -13.61 -0.75 12.73
C LYS A 25 -12.09 -0.65 12.94
N ALA A 26 -11.29 -1.09 11.98
CA ALA A 26 -9.84 -0.97 12.04
C ALA A 26 -9.39 0.49 12.01
N ALA A 27 -9.99 1.32 11.17
CA ALA A 27 -9.74 2.76 11.12
C ALA A 27 -10.11 3.45 12.45
N ALA A 28 -11.16 2.98 13.13
CA ALA A 28 -11.60 3.53 14.42
C ALA A 28 -10.87 2.93 15.64
N ALA A 29 -9.97 1.95 15.45
CA ALA A 29 -9.32 1.22 16.55
C ALA A 29 -8.23 2.02 17.29
N GLY A 30 -7.91 3.23 16.85
CA GLY A 30 -6.91 4.11 17.48
C GLY A 30 -5.48 3.89 16.99
N ALA A 31 -5.25 3.05 15.99
CA ALA A 31 -3.97 3.00 15.30
C ALA A 31 -3.77 4.25 14.44
N ASP A 32 -2.51 4.68 14.27
CA ASP A 32 -2.19 5.83 13.43
C ASP A 32 -2.47 5.53 11.94
N VAL A 33 -2.27 4.26 11.52
CA VAL A 33 -2.52 3.80 10.15
C VAL A 33 -3.29 2.48 10.15
N ALA A 34 -4.36 2.41 9.36
CA ALA A 34 -5.08 1.19 9.05
C ALA A 34 -4.62 0.66 7.68
N ILE A 35 -4.07 -0.57 7.66
CA ILE A 35 -3.57 -1.21 6.44
C ILE A 35 -4.61 -2.21 5.93
N LEU A 36 -5.09 -2.01 4.71
CA LEU A 36 -5.86 -3.02 3.99
C LEU A 36 -4.89 -3.94 3.25
N ASP A 37 -4.93 -5.22 3.58
CA ASP A 37 -3.93 -6.18 3.11
C ASP A 37 -4.48 -7.06 1.97
N LEU A 38 -3.83 -6.99 0.80
CA LEU A 38 -4.10 -7.84 -0.37
C LEU A 38 -3.12 -9.00 -0.49
N GLU A 39 -2.07 -9.04 0.32
CA GLU A 39 -0.97 -10.00 0.17
C GLU A 39 -1.19 -11.27 1.00
N ASP A 40 -0.40 -11.48 2.03
CA ASP A 40 -0.30 -12.76 2.75
C ASP A 40 -1.60 -13.16 3.47
N ALA A 41 -2.40 -12.20 3.90
CA ALA A 41 -3.67 -12.45 4.58
C ALA A 41 -4.82 -12.84 3.62
N VAL A 42 -4.56 -12.92 2.30
CA VAL A 42 -5.57 -13.18 1.28
C VAL A 42 -5.17 -14.38 0.42
N ALA A 43 -6.01 -15.42 0.42
CA ALA A 43 -5.78 -16.58 -0.44
C ALA A 43 -5.89 -16.22 -1.94
N ALA A 44 -5.16 -16.93 -2.80
CA ALA A 44 -5.08 -16.63 -4.23
C ALA A 44 -6.47 -16.51 -4.91
N LYS A 45 -7.40 -17.38 -4.55
CA LYS A 45 -8.78 -17.39 -5.09
C LYS A 45 -9.59 -16.14 -4.71
N ASP A 46 -9.25 -15.47 -3.60
CA ASP A 46 -10.01 -14.36 -3.04
C ASP A 46 -9.40 -12.99 -3.41
N LYS A 47 -8.22 -12.96 -4.04
CA LYS A 47 -7.47 -11.72 -4.31
C LYS A 47 -8.25 -10.72 -5.17
N ALA A 48 -8.98 -11.17 -6.17
CA ALA A 48 -9.76 -10.27 -7.04
C ALA A 48 -10.90 -9.58 -6.28
N GLN A 49 -11.63 -10.35 -5.46
CA GLN A 49 -12.73 -9.82 -4.65
C GLN A 49 -12.20 -8.89 -3.55
N ALA A 50 -11.12 -9.28 -2.87
CA ALA A 50 -10.46 -8.47 -1.84
C ALA A 50 -9.97 -7.12 -2.40
N ARG A 51 -9.38 -7.13 -3.60
CA ARG A 51 -8.96 -5.92 -4.32
C ARG A 51 -10.12 -4.97 -4.56
N THR A 52 -11.22 -5.47 -5.10
CA THR A 52 -12.43 -4.67 -5.36
C THR A 52 -12.96 -4.06 -4.07
N ALA A 53 -13.05 -4.84 -2.99
CA ALA A 53 -13.54 -4.36 -1.70
C ALA A 53 -12.62 -3.29 -1.08
N ALA A 54 -11.29 -3.50 -1.11
CA ALA A 54 -10.34 -2.54 -0.57
C ALA A 54 -10.34 -1.22 -1.34
N LEU A 55 -10.29 -1.27 -2.67
CA LEU A 55 -10.30 -0.06 -3.49
C LEU A 55 -11.61 0.70 -3.40
N GLY A 56 -12.75 0.02 -3.34
CA GLY A 56 -14.05 0.65 -3.11
C GLY A 56 -14.09 1.38 -1.77
N TYR A 57 -13.66 0.73 -0.69
CA TYR A 57 -13.59 1.38 0.62
C TYR A 57 -12.68 2.61 0.64
N LEU A 58 -11.49 2.51 0.05
CA LEU A 58 -10.53 3.63 0.01
C LEU A 58 -11.01 4.79 -0.87
N ALA A 59 -11.81 4.52 -1.89
CA ALA A 59 -12.41 5.56 -2.74
C ALA A 59 -13.49 6.34 -2.00
N ASP A 60 -14.30 5.65 -1.17
CA ASP A 60 -15.44 6.24 -0.46
C ASP A 60 -15.06 6.83 0.91
N ASN A 61 -13.91 6.46 1.46
CA ASN A 61 -13.48 6.86 2.79
C ASN A 61 -12.10 7.51 2.74
N PRO A 62 -12.01 8.79 2.35
CA PRO A 62 -10.76 9.53 2.46
C PRO A 62 -10.36 9.64 3.94
N SER A 63 -9.06 9.68 4.20
CA SER A 63 -8.53 9.69 5.57
C SER A 63 -8.90 10.98 6.29
N ASP A 64 -9.78 10.87 7.29
CA ASP A 64 -10.20 11.99 8.15
C ASP A 64 -9.92 11.74 9.65
N GLY A 65 -9.24 10.63 9.96
CA GLY A 65 -8.87 10.20 11.31
C GLY A 65 -7.60 9.37 11.24
N ALA A 66 -7.73 8.04 11.16
CA ALA A 66 -6.60 7.18 10.86
C ALA A 66 -6.18 7.32 9.39
N LEU A 67 -4.88 7.30 9.15
CA LEU A 67 -4.35 7.22 7.78
C LEU A 67 -4.63 5.84 7.20
N HIS A 68 -4.80 5.76 5.89
CA HIS A 68 -5.05 4.51 5.19
C HIS A 68 -3.84 4.05 4.38
N ALA A 69 -3.51 2.78 4.48
CA ALA A 69 -2.52 2.13 3.65
C ALA A 69 -3.12 0.95 2.89
N LEU A 70 -2.62 0.70 1.69
CA LEU A 70 -2.92 -0.49 0.91
C LEU A 70 -1.63 -1.29 0.76
N ARG A 71 -1.58 -2.54 1.27
CA ARG A 71 -0.50 -3.46 0.94
C ARG A 71 -0.91 -4.30 -0.26
N ILE A 72 -0.21 -4.11 -1.36
CA ILE A 72 -0.38 -4.88 -2.59
C ILE A 72 0.43 -6.18 -2.56
N ASN A 73 0.19 -7.07 -3.51
CA ASN A 73 1.06 -8.20 -3.77
C ASN A 73 2.39 -7.76 -4.40
N GLY A 74 3.42 -8.59 -4.33
CA GLY A 74 4.71 -8.30 -4.94
C GLY A 74 4.61 -8.03 -6.44
N LEU A 75 5.41 -7.10 -6.95
CA LEU A 75 5.38 -6.71 -8.37
C LEU A 75 5.90 -7.79 -9.32
N ASP A 76 6.56 -8.80 -8.79
CA ASP A 76 6.99 -10.01 -9.50
C ASP A 76 5.87 -11.05 -9.66
N THR A 77 4.66 -10.73 -9.20
CA THR A 77 3.48 -11.61 -9.28
C THR A 77 2.38 -11.02 -10.17
N ARG A 78 1.57 -11.89 -10.78
CA ARG A 78 0.38 -11.45 -11.54
C ARG A 78 -0.62 -10.69 -10.66
N ALA A 79 -0.77 -11.10 -9.40
CA ALA A 79 -1.64 -10.43 -8.45
C ALA A 79 -1.18 -9.01 -8.18
N GLY A 80 0.14 -8.78 -7.97
CA GLY A 80 0.70 -7.45 -7.74
C GLY A 80 0.53 -6.52 -8.93
N ILE A 81 0.73 -7.01 -10.15
CA ILE A 81 0.47 -6.22 -11.37
C ILE A 81 -1.02 -5.85 -11.46
N SER A 82 -1.92 -6.83 -11.18
CA SER A 82 -3.37 -6.56 -11.18
C SER A 82 -3.80 -5.58 -10.08
N ASP A 83 -3.17 -5.65 -8.90
CA ASP A 83 -3.43 -4.71 -7.80
C ASP A 83 -3.04 -3.28 -8.20
N LEU A 84 -1.86 -3.14 -8.80
CA LEU A 84 -1.35 -1.86 -9.25
C LEU A 84 -2.21 -1.26 -10.37
N GLU A 85 -2.53 -2.04 -11.40
CA GLU A 85 -3.40 -1.61 -12.50
C GLU A 85 -4.77 -1.12 -11.97
N ALA A 86 -5.39 -1.90 -11.09
CA ALA A 86 -6.68 -1.54 -10.51
C ALA A 86 -6.58 -0.28 -9.64
N LEU A 87 -5.53 -0.11 -8.85
CA LEU A 87 -5.31 1.12 -8.07
C LEU A 87 -5.17 2.33 -8.99
N LEU A 88 -4.33 2.23 -10.02
CA LEU A 88 -4.07 3.35 -10.95
C LEU A 88 -5.36 3.78 -11.69
N GLY A 89 -6.21 2.83 -12.05
CA GLY A 89 -7.49 3.09 -12.74
C GLY A 89 -8.65 3.49 -11.82
N SER A 90 -8.50 3.41 -10.49
CA SER A 90 -9.56 3.73 -9.53
C SER A 90 -9.50 5.18 -9.05
N SER A 91 -10.56 5.64 -8.37
CA SER A 91 -10.56 6.91 -7.62
C SER A 91 -9.90 6.81 -6.24
N ALA A 92 -9.52 5.62 -5.80
CA ALA A 92 -8.87 5.41 -4.50
C ALA A 92 -7.49 6.09 -4.43
N VAL A 93 -7.24 6.83 -3.36
CA VAL A 93 -5.96 7.48 -3.08
C VAL A 93 -5.59 7.19 -1.61
N PRO A 94 -5.03 5.99 -1.32
CA PRO A 94 -4.52 5.70 0.02
C PRO A 94 -3.37 6.64 0.37
N ASP A 95 -3.18 6.96 1.64
CA ASP A 95 -2.03 7.75 2.10
C ASP A 95 -0.70 7.04 1.84
N PHE A 96 -0.72 5.70 1.95
CA PHE A 96 0.44 4.86 1.70
C PHE A 96 0.13 3.66 0.80
N LEU A 97 1.06 3.35 -0.09
CA LEU A 97 1.15 2.08 -0.78
C LEU A 97 2.32 1.28 -0.22
N VAL A 98 2.04 0.11 0.32
CA VAL A 98 3.04 -0.77 0.93
C VAL A 98 3.43 -1.86 -0.07
N LEU A 99 4.70 -1.88 -0.47
CA LEU A 99 5.27 -2.91 -1.33
C LEU A 99 5.93 -3.98 -0.46
N PRO A 100 5.41 -5.22 -0.45
CA PRO A 100 6.05 -6.33 0.26
C PRO A 100 7.31 -6.77 -0.47
N LYS A 101 8.20 -7.45 0.23
CA LYS A 101 9.40 -8.09 -0.32
C LYS A 101 10.19 -7.16 -1.25
N THR A 102 10.38 -5.91 -0.79
CA THR A 102 11.15 -4.91 -1.54
C THR A 102 12.62 -5.29 -1.55
N GLU A 103 13.15 -5.56 -2.74
CA GLU A 103 14.52 -6.04 -2.92
C GLU A 103 15.37 -5.12 -3.81
N THR A 104 14.76 -4.16 -4.45
CA THR A 104 15.47 -3.23 -5.34
C THR A 104 14.84 -1.84 -5.31
N ILE A 105 15.67 -0.83 -5.47
CA ILE A 105 15.23 0.57 -5.64
C ILE A 105 14.34 0.73 -6.89
N GLY A 106 14.59 -0.06 -7.94
CA GLY A 106 13.85 0.00 -9.20
C GLY A 106 12.36 -0.22 -9.03
N HIS A 107 11.94 -1.11 -8.12
CA HIS A 107 10.53 -1.33 -7.83
C HIS A 107 9.86 -0.05 -7.30
N LEU A 108 10.50 0.65 -6.37
CA LEU A 108 9.97 1.88 -5.82
C LEU A 108 9.94 3.01 -6.85
N GLN A 109 10.97 3.11 -7.69
CA GLN A 109 11.02 4.10 -8.75
C GLN A 109 9.91 3.92 -9.80
N ILE A 110 9.60 2.67 -10.16
CA ILE A 110 8.49 2.36 -11.08
C ILE A 110 7.16 2.77 -10.45
N LEU A 111 6.92 2.39 -9.19
CA LEU A 111 5.70 2.75 -8.47
C LEU A 111 5.53 4.27 -8.35
N ASP A 112 6.58 4.98 -7.98
CA ASP A 112 6.54 6.45 -7.84
C ASP A 112 6.16 7.14 -9.16
N ARG A 113 6.77 6.71 -10.28
CA ARG A 113 6.45 7.25 -11.60
C ARG A 113 5.01 6.98 -12.02
N LEU A 114 4.52 5.76 -11.79
CA LEU A 114 3.16 5.38 -12.16
C LEU A 114 2.11 6.10 -11.31
N LEU A 115 2.31 6.18 -9.99
CA LEU A 115 1.43 6.92 -9.09
C LEU A 115 1.39 8.41 -9.43
N THR A 116 2.56 9.00 -9.68
CA THR A 116 2.67 10.40 -10.10
C THR A 116 1.95 10.65 -11.43
N SER A 117 2.15 9.79 -12.42
CA SER A 117 1.46 9.87 -13.73
C SER A 117 -0.05 9.75 -13.60
N ALA A 118 -0.54 8.96 -12.64
CA ALA A 118 -1.97 8.82 -12.34
C ALA A 118 -2.53 9.93 -11.43
N GLY A 119 -1.71 10.93 -11.07
CA GLY A 119 -2.13 12.03 -10.20
C GLY A 119 -2.39 11.62 -8.75
N LYS A 120 -1.83 10.50 -8.29
CA LYS A 120 -2.02 9.99 -6.94
C LYS A 120 -0.93 10.50 -6.00
N GLY A 121 -1.33 11.21 -4.94
CA GLY A 121 -0.43 11.72 -3.89
C GLY A 121 -0.03 10.66 -2.85
N THR A 122 -0.13 9.38 -3.19
CA THR A 122 0.18 8.24 -2.33
C THR A 122 1.67 8.11 -2.06
N ARG A 123 2.06 7.92 -0.81
CA ARG A 123 3.45 7.70 -0.39
C ARG A 123 3.81 6.21 -0.47
N LEU A 124 5.07 5.91 -0.74
CA LEU A 124 5.55 4.53 -0.84
C LEU A 124 6.20 4.06 0.46
N ILE A 125 5.94 2.82 0.83
CA ILE A 125 6.63 2.09 1.89
C ILE A 125 7.13 0.77 1.32
N GLY A 126 8.44 0.58 1.31
CA GLY A 126 9.05 -0.71 0.99
C GLY A 126 9.26 -1.53 2.25
N LEU A 127 8.72 -2.76 2.30
CA LEU A 127 9.02 -3.71 3.37
C LEU A 127 10.28 -4.50 3.03
N ILE A 128 11.27 -4.41 3.90
CA ILE A 128 12.51 -5.21 3.84
C ILE A 128 12.28 -6.45 4.70
N GLU A 129 11.98 -7.56 4.06
CA GLU A 129 11.60 -8.81 4.72
C GLU A 129 12.19 -10.07 4.08
N SER A 130 13.24 -9.89 3.26
CA SER A 130 14.04 -10.95 2.68
C SER A 130 15.54 -10.69 2.87
N ALA A 131 16.37 -11.73 2.76
CA ALA A 131 17.81 -11.58 2.85
C ALA A 131 18.37 -10.70 1.71
N HIS A 132 17.78 -10.81 0.52
CA HIS A 132 18.15 -10.00 -0.64
C HIS A 132 17.81 -8.53 -0.41
N GLY A 133 16.59 -8.23 0.08
CA GLY A 133 16.18 -6.87 0.42
C GLY A 133 17.05 -6.27 1.53
N LEU A 134 17.42 -7.07 2.53
CA LEU A 134 18.33 -6.61 3.59
C LEU A 134 19.70 -6.23 3.02
N ALA A 135 20.26 -7.03 2.12
CA ALA A 135 21.51 -6.71 1.46
C ALA A 135 21.45 -5.43 0.61
N ALA A 136 20.28 -5.08 0.07
CA ALA A 136 20.04 -3.89 -0.73
C ALA A 136 19.47 -2.71 0.08
N ALA A 137 19.33 -2.82 1.39
CA ALA A 137 18.57 -1.87 2.23
C ALA A 137 19.12 -0.44 2.15
N GLU A 138 20.44 -0.24 2.10
CA GLU A 138 21.04 1.09 1.96
C GLU A 138 20.63 1.76 0.63
N ALA A 139 20.73 1.03 -0.48
CA ALA A 139 20.33 1.53 -1.80
C ALA A 139 18.82 1.85 -1.85
N ILE A 140 17.98 0.99 -1.24
CA ILE A 140 16.55 1.20 -1.15
C ILE A 140 16.21 2.43 -0.30
N ALA A 141 16.85 2.58 0.86
CA ALA A 141 16.61 3.70 1.79
C ALA A 141 17.06 5.06 1.22
N THR A 142 18.05 5.06 0.32
CA THR A 142 18.54 6.28 -0.33
C THR A 142 17.82 6.60 -1.64
N ALA A 143 16.75 5.85 -1.98
CA ALA A 143 15.93 6.12 -3.15
C ALA A 143 15.40 7.56 -3.10
N ARG A 144 15.87 8.40 -4.00
CA ARG A 144 15.32 9.76 -4.18
C ARG A 144 14.23 9.74 -5.25
N LYS A 145 13.19 10.50 -5.00
CA LYS A 145 12.17 10.81 -6.00
C LYS A 145 12.76 11.52 -7.21
#